data_d4aafcd0264897e81f203ac318cee3fc
#
_entry.id   d4aafcd0264897e81f203ac318cee3fc
#
_cell.length_a   1.000
_cell.length_b   1.000
_cell.length_c   1.000
_cell.angle_alpha   90.00
_cell.angle_beta   90.00
_cell.angle_gamma   90.00
#
_symmetry.space_group_name_H-M   'P 1'
#
loop_
_entity.id
_entity.type
_entity.pdbx_description
1 polymer ?
#
loop_
_entity_poly.entity_id
_entity_poly.type
_entity_poly.pdbx_seq_one_letter_code
_entity_poly.pdbx_strand_id
1 'polypeptide(L)'
;MPDARSIWSFMPRTASWPSRSPSLPQLRSSSDPRWSCKYSLKFCSIAANTTGVGFHPRRLLALLRARLAARPITVLTGARQTGKTTIVRDLLPAGGDLPSVYFSLDDPDERLRLAADPVRRLDHGARIVVLDEIQKQPALLDAVKLLADRGEGRRFLLLGSAQVLLLRQVRETLAGRAALLELWPLGLVERVEGPEAPLSGLDQIWREGEAAVRRMAESPPSADDARLWRGRAEEHFLWGGYPALEPMPPEERRAWLRDFRRTYLGRDLADLGRVADLDQFALAQNLLAARTGQLLSHSEVARELGVAVNTVKRYVRFLEISYQLFLLRPLQPTVTARLVKSPKLYWTDPALARLLGERAGAADGALFETAILDELLRWASWQPEPPALHFFRTHAGREVDFILHAPDRVVAIEAKSSERAHRTDARPLTEVLGALTMRGVAGDAWRLGLVVTRGREVEPLAPGVWAVPDWRLFGPVG
;
A
#
# COMPACT_ATOMS: atom_id res chain seq x y z
N MET A 1 -34.27 -15.46 42.59
CA MET A 1 -35.51 -16.06 42.09
C MET A 1 -36.66 -15.09 42.25
N PRO A 2 -37.44 -14.74 41.20
CA PRO A 2 -38.18 -15.61 40.30
C PRO A 2 -37.90 -15.26 38.82
N ASP A 3 -37.89 -16.17 38.04
CA ASP A 3 -38.76 -16.87 37.06
C ASP A 3 -38.84 -16.17 35.70
N ALA A 4 -38.10 -16.73 34.75
CA ALA A 4 -38.15 -16.41 33.33
C ALA A 4 -39.14 -17.32 32.63
N ARG A 5 -40.34 -16.86 32.32
CA ARG A 5 -41.22 -17.39 31.26
C ARG A 5 -42.33 -16.39 30.90
N SER A 6 -42.45 -16.15 29.60
CA SER A 6 -43.54 -15.55 28.87
C SER A 6 -43.18 -14.24 28.14
N ILE A 7 -42.86 -14.34 26.86
CA ILE A 7 -43.32 -13.47 25.78
C ILE A 7 -43.10 -14.24 24.45
N TRP A 8 -44.02 -15.15 24.12
CA TRP A 8 -44.25 -15.66 22.77
C TRP A 8 -45.76 -15.77 22.60
N SER A 9 -46.37 -14.74 22.07
CA SER A 9 -47.71 -14.84 21.43
C SER A 9 -47.98 -13.52 20.72
N PHE A 10 -47.87 -13.56 19.39
CA PHE A 10 -48.73 -12.87 18.44
C PHE A 10 -48.10 -12.93 17.03
N MET A 11 -48.46 -13.97 16.28
CA MET A 11 -48.48 -13.92 14.82
C MET A 11 -49.82 -14.46 14.33
N PRO A 12 -50.55 -13.71 13.47
CA PRO A 12 -51.72 -14.27 12.81
C PRO A 12 -51.30 -15.15 11.63
N ARG A 13 -51.92 -16.33 11.57
CA ARG A 13 -51.90 -17.25 10.41
C ARG A 13 -52.81 -16.67 9.32
N THR A 14 -52.40 -16.82 8.09
CA THR A 14 -53.08 -17.01 6.81
C THR A 14 -52.63 -16.04 5.73
N ALA A 15 -51.82 -16.54 4.81
CA ALA A 15 -51.87 -16.22 3.38
C ALA A 15 -51.27 -17.39 2.60
N SER A 16 -52.10 -18.09 1.87
CA SER A 16 -51.82 -19.16 0.95
C SER A 16 -51.15 -18.65 -0.32
N TRP A 17 -50.02 -19.25 -0.69
CA TRP A 17 -49.31 -19.03 -1.97
C TRP A 17 -49.86 -20.00 -3.03
N PRO A 18 -50.13 -19.55 -4.28
CA PRO A 18 -50.50 -20.46 -5.35
C PRO A 18 -49.27 -21.13 -5.94
N SER A 19 -49.33 -22.45 -6.00
CA SER A 19 -48.38 -23.31 -6.71
C SER A 19 -48.56 -23.17 -8.23
N ARG A 20 -47.65 -22.53 -8.91
CA ARG A 20 -47.39 -22.75 -10.34
C ARG A 20 -45.89 -22.72 -10.58
N SER A 21 -45.33 -23.91 -10.86
CA SER A 21 -44.01 -24.10 -11.41
C SER A 21 -44.01 -23.83 -12.90
N PRO A 22 -43.15 -22.98 -13.46
CA PRO A 22 -42.92 -22.97 -14.90
C PRO A 22 -41.92 -24.10 -15.26
N SER A 23 -42.29 -24.94 -16.19
CA SER A 23 -41.52 -26.00 -16.83
C SER A 23 -40.26 -25.42 -17.49
N LEU A 24 -39.11 -25.97 -17.12
CA LEU A 24 -37.79 -25.72 -17.77
C LEU A 24 -37.81 -26.31 -19.19
N PRO A 25 -37.35 -25.60 -20.23
CA PRO A 25 -37.07 -26.18 -21.51
C PRO A 25 -35.82 -27.06 -21.47
N GLN A 26 -35.93 -28.28 -21.96
CA GLN A 26 -34.84 -29.21 -22.15
C GLN A 26 -33.76 -28.63 -23.10
N LEU A 27 -32.59 -28.40 -22.59
CA LEU A 27 -31.42 -28.02 -23.37
C LEU A 27 -30.80 -29.28 -24.01
N ARG A 28 -30.87 -29.34 -25.34
CA ARG A 28 -30.12 -30.31 -26.16
C ARG A 28 -28.63 -30.05 -25.99
N SER A 29 -27.84 -31.10 -25.73
CA SER A 29 -26.39 -31.12 -25.72
C SER A 29 -25.86 -30.82 -27.16
N SER A 30 -25.21 -29.67 -27.35
CA SER A 30 -24.34 -29.42 -28.49
C SER A 30 -22.92 -29.19 -27.96
N SER A 31 -22.05 -30.10 -28.32
CA SER A 31 -20.60 -30.09 -28.11
C SER A 31 -19.94 -29.11 -29.11
N ASP A 32 -19.90 -27.82 -28.82
CA ASP A 32 -19.10 -26.82 -29.54
C ASP A 32 -18.17 -26.11 -28.59
N PRO A 33 -16.81 -26.19 -28.72
CA PRO A 33 -15.85 -25.61 -27.80
C PRO A 33 -15.77 -24.08 -27.82
N ARG A 34 -16.56 -23.40 -28.64
CA ARG A 34 -16.46 -21.94 -28.85
C ARG A 34 -17.32 -21.08 -27.92
N TRP A 35 -17.98 -21.64 -26.92
CA TRP A 35 -18.96 -20.90 -26.07
C TRP A 35 -18.46 -20.44 -24.71
N SER A 36 -17.23 -20.74 -24.29
CA SER A 36 -16.78 -20.40 -22.93
C SER A 36 -16.23 -18.97 -22.75
N CYS A 37 -16.02 -18.20 -23.83
CA CYS A 37 -15.35 -16.90 -23.74
C CYS A 37 -16.28 -15.66 -23.77
N LYS A 38 -17.57 -15.81 -24.09
CA LYS A 38 -18.46 -14.64 -24.29
C LYS A 38 -19.21 -14.13 -23.05
N TYR A 39 -19.30 -14.90 -21.98
CA TYR A 39 -20.08 -14.49 -20.80
C TYR A 39 -19.27 -13.81 -19.69
N SER A 40 -17.93 -13.99 -19.67
CA SER A 40 -17.07 -13.31 -18.68
C SER A 40 -16.83 -11.82 -19.01
N LEU A 41 -16.93 -11.43 -20.27
CA LEU A 41 -16.66 -10.04 -20.70
C LEU A 41 -17.85 -9.08 -20.56
N LYS A 42 -19.09 -9.57 -20.42
CA LYS A 42 -20.27 -8.70 -20.33
C LYS A 42 -20.59 -8.21 -18.90
N PHE A 43 -20.11 -8.88 -17.86
CA PHE A 43 -20.37 -8.43 -16.48
C PHE A 43 -19.47 -7.28 -16.04
N CYS A 44 -18.33 -7.07 -16.69
CA CYS A 44 -17.40 -5.98 -16.31
C CYS A 44 -17.75 -4.63 -16.96
N SER A 45 -18.38 -4.62 -18.14
CA SER A 45 -18.79 -3.36 -18.80
C SER A 45 -20.02 -2.71 -18.15
N ILE A 46 -20.79 -3.47 -17.37
CA ILE A 46 -22.00 -2.95 -16.70
C ILE A 46 -21.66 -2.25 -15.39
N ALA A 47 -20.60 -2.69 -14.68
CA ALA A 47 -20.16 -2.04 -13.44
C ALA A 47 -19.44 -0.70 -13.69
N ALA A 48 -18.76 -0.53 -14.82
CA ALA A 48 -18.08 0.71 -15.18
C ALA A 48 -19.03 1.84 -15.64
N ASN A 49 -20.22 1.49 -16.14
CA ASN A 49 -21.17 2.46 -16.68
C ASN A 49 -22.25 2.96 -15.69
N THR A 50 -22.30 2.43 -14.47
CA THR A 50 -23.37 2.78 -13.52
C THR A 50 -23.00 3.76 -12.42
N THR A 51 -21.73 4.15 -12.26
CA THR A 51 -21.32 5.03 -11.14
C THR A 51 -20.53 6.28 -11.52
N GLY A 52 -20.19 6.50 -12.79
CA GLY A 52 -19.43 7.72 -13.19
C GLY A 52 -18.05 7.87 -12.51
N VAL A 53 -17.55 6.85 -11.82
CA VAL A 53 -16.24 6.89 -11.14
C VAL A 53 -15.16 6.50 -12.14
N GLY A 54 -14.39 7.48 -12.60
CA GLY A 54 -13.18 7.25 -13.38
C GLY A 54 -12.14 6.48 -12.55
N PHE A 55 -11.36 5.60 -13.19
CA PHE A 55 -10.23 4.94 -12.53
C PHE A 55 -9.10 5.95 -12.30
N HIS A 56 -8.53 5.94 -11.11
CA HIS A 56 -7.32 6.70 -10.83
C HIS A 56 -6.11 6.09 -11.55
N PRO A 57 -5.27 6.90 -12.21
CA PRO A 57 -4.04 6.41 -12.80
C PRO A 57 -3.09 5.91 -11.70
N ARG A 58 -2.34 4.84 -12.02
CA ARG A 58 -1.40 4.26 -11.05
C ARG A 58 0.04 4.39 -11.54
N ARG A 59 0.86 5.06 -10.75
CA ARG A 59 2.29 5.25 -11.04
C ARG A 59 3.04 3.92 -11.21
N LEU A 60 2.64 2.92 -10.44
CA LEU A 60 3.22 1.57 -10.51
C LEU A 60 3.00 0.88 -11.86
N LEU A 61 2.00 1.29 -12.65
CA LEU A 61 1.63 0.60 -13.91
C LEU A 61 2.79 0.56 -14.92
N ALA A 62 3.55 1.65 -15.06
CA ALA A 62 4.70 1.70 -15.95
C ALA A 62 5.79 0.69 -15.53
N LEU A 63 6.09 0.61 -14.24
CA LEU A 63 7.05 -0.35 -13.70
C LEU A 63 6.53 -1.79 -13.83
N LEU A 64 5.25 -2.03 -13.60
CA LEU A 64 4.61 -3.34 -13.79
C LEU A 64 4.77 -3.83 -15.23
N ARG A 65 4.49 -2.98 -16.23
CA ARG A 65 4.69 -3.29 -17.66
C ARG A 65 6.16 -3.61 -17.97
N ALA A 66 7.09 -2.82 -17.45
CA ALA A 66 8.52 -3.04 -17.63
C ALA A 66 8.98 -4.38 -17.02
N ARG A 67 8.50 -4.73 -15.82
CA ARG A 67 8.84 -6.00 -15.16
C ARG A 67 8.21 -7.20 -15.85
N LEU A 68 6.97 -7.10 -16.31
CA LEU A 68 6.33 -8.15 -17.13
C LEU A 68 7.05 -8.40 -18.45
N ALA A 69 7.60 -7.36 -19.08
CA ALA A 69 8.42 -7.53 -20.28
C ALA A 69 9.76 -8.21 -19.99
N ALA A 70 10.40 -7.88 -18.85
CA ALA A 70 11.77 -8.31 -18.53
C ALA A 70 11.85 -9.65 -17.81
N ARG A 71 10.80 -10.10 -17.10
CA ARG A 71 10.84 -11.29 -16.25
C ARG A 71 9.73 -12.30 -16.61
N PRO A 72 10.02 -13.61 -16.54
CA PRO A 72 9.00 -14.63 -16.82
C PRO A 72 7.85 -14.61 -15.79
N ILE A 73 8.14 -14.20 -14.55
CA ILE A 73 7.15 -14.14 -13.49
C ILE A 73 7.21 -12.77 -12.82
N THR A 74 6.05 -12.16 -12.64
CA THR A 74 5.90 -10.92 -11.85
C THR A 74 4.87 -11.18 -10.76
N VAL A 75 5.18 -10.80 -9.53
CA VAL A 75 4.29 -10.93 -8.38
C VAL A 75 3.91 -9.53 -7.92
N LEU A 76 2.62 -9.26 -7.89
CA LEU A 76 2.05 -8.01 -7.39
C LEU A 76 1.35 -8.27 -6.07
N THR A 77 1.96 -7.81 -4.98
CA THR A 77 1.41 -7.89 -3.63
C THR A 77 0.92 -6.52 -3.15
N GLY A 78 0.37 -6.45 -1.96
CA GLY A 78 -0.07 -5.21 -1.33
C GLY A 78 -1.29 -5.42 -0.45
N ALA A 79 -1.62 -4.43 0.38
CA ALA A 79 -2.76 -4.49 1.28
C ALA A 79 -4.07 -4.83 0.54
N ARG A 80 -5.07 -5.29 1.28
CA ARG A 80 -6.41 -5.47 0.70
C ARG A 80 -6.97 -4.13 0.24
N GLN A 81 -7.82 -4.16 -0.80
CA GLN A 81 -8.54 -2.99 -1.33
C GLN A 81 -7.65 -1.83 -1.86
N THR A 82 -6.39 -2.13 -2.22
CA THR A 82 -5.50 -1.18 -2.88
C THR A 82 -5.68 -1.09 -4.40
N GLY A 83 -6.56 -1.92 -4.97
CA GLY A 83 -6.85 -1.93 -6.40
C GLY A 83 -5.98 -2.87 -7.25
N LYS A 84 -5.40 -3.94 -6.65
CA LYS A 84 -4.58 -4.93 -7.40
C LYS A 84 -5.33 -5.54 -8.58
N THR A 85 -6.55 -6.01 -8.37
CA THR A 85 -7.40 -6.57 -9.43
C THR A 85 -7.75 -5.51 -10.47
N THR A 86 -8.06 -4.28 -10.06
CA THR A 86 -8.37 -3.16 -10.95
C THR A 86 -7.19 -2.80 -11.86
N ILE A 87 -5.97 -2.67 -11.31
CA ILE A 87 -4.79 -2.34 -12.13
C ILE A 87 -4.55 -3.38 -13.21
N VAL A 88 -4.82 -4.65 -12.92
CA VAL A 88 -4.58 -5.75 -13.87
C VAL A 88 -5.72 -5.93 -14.87
N ARG A 89 -6.98 -5.82 -14.44
CA ARG A 89 -8.13 -6.04 -15.31
C ARG A 89 -8.46 -4.85 -16.18
N ASP A 90 -8.30 -3.64 -15.63
CA ASP A 90 -8.85 -2.43 -16.23
C ASP A 90 -7.75 -1.51 -16.76
N LEU A 91 -6.63 -1.33 -16.03
CA LEU A 91 -5.58 -0.39 -16.41
C LEU A 91 -4.46 -1.02 -17.26
N LEU A 92 -4.09 -2.27 -17.01
CA LEU A 92 -3.01 -2.93 -17.75
C LEU A 92 -3.38 -3.16 -19.23
N PRO A 93 -4.60 -3.60 -19.60
CA PRO A 93 -5.01 -3.79 -20.98
C PRO A 93 -5.15 -2.49 -21.77
N ALA A 94 -5.51 -1.38 -21.11
CA ALA A 94 -5.75 -0.09 -21.77
C ALA A 94 -4.53 0.52 -22.49
N GLY A 95 -3.34 -0.04 -22.30
CA GLY A 95 -2.08 0.48 -22.87
C GLY A 95 -1.36 -0.46 -23.81
N GLY A 96 -1.99 -1.50 -24.36
CA GLY A 96 -1.34 -2.37 -25.34
C GLY A 96 -1.96 -3.75 -25.51
N ASP A 97 -1.84 -4.29 -26.71
CA ASP A 97 -2.44 -5.53 -27.22
C ASP A 97 -1.77 -6.82 -26.70
N LEU A 98 -1.49 -6.92 -25.40
CA LEU A 98 -0.96 -8.18 -24.86
C LEU A 98 -2.14 -9.12 -24.58
N PRO A 99 -2.34 -10.18 -25.36
CA PRO A 99 -3.37 -11.17 -25.07
C PRO A 99 -3.12 -11.73 -23.68
N SER A 100 -4.09 -11.58 -22.78
CA SER A 100 -4.02 -12.06 -21.41
C SER A 100 -5.18 -12.99 -21.11
N VAL A 101 -4.93 -13.99 -20.28
CA VAL A 101 -5.95 -14.82 -19.65
C VAL A 101 -5.91 -14.59 -18.14
N TYR A 102 -7.08 -14.45 -17.54
CA TYR A 102 -7.23 -14.13 -16.12
C TYR A 102 -7.99 -15.25 -15.40
N PHE A 103 -7.40 -15.78 -14.36
CA PHE A 103 -7.98 -16.78 -13.47
C PHE A 103 -8.13 -16.19 -12.06
N SER A 104 -9.36 -16.18 -11.55
CA SER A 104 -9.65 -15.79 -10.16
C SER A 104 -9.69 -17.02 -9.28
N LEU A 105 -8.75 -17.13 -8.36
CA LEU A 105 -8.75 -18.23 -7.38
C LEU A 105 -9.69 -17.98 -6.21
N ASP A 106 -10.47 -16.88 -6.24
CA ASP A 106 -11.62 -16.69 -5.38
C ASP A 106 -12.77 -17.63 -5.75
N ASP A 107 -12.89 -17.96 -7.05
CA ASP A 107 -13.87 -18.91 -7.55
C ASP A 107 -13.48 -20.36 -7.19
N PRO A 108 -14.28 -21.08 -6.38
CA PRO A 108 -14.00 -22.47 -6.02
C PRO A 108 -13.94 -23.42 -7.21
N ASP A 109 -14.81 -23.21 -8.22
CA ASP A 109 -14.86 -24.05 -9.40
C ASP A 109 -13.62 -23.88 -10.25
N GLU A 110 -13.12 -22.65 -10.39
CA GLU A 110 -11.87 -22.37 -11.11
C GLU A 110 -10.67 -22.98 -10.39
N ARG A 111 -10.63 -22.93 -9.05
CA ARG A 111 -9.59 -23.61 -8.27
C ARG A 111 -9.57 -25.11 -8.50
N LEU A 112 -10.75 -25.76 -8.48
CA LEU A 112 -10.85 -27.20 -8.73
C LEU A 112 -10.39 -27.58 -10.14
N ARG A 113 -10.79 -26.79 -11.16
CA ARG A 113 -10.39 -27.01 -12.54
C ARG A 113 -8.89 -26.86 -12.75
N LEU A 114 -8.27 -25.83 -12.14
CA LEU A 114 -6.83 -25.60 -12.19
C LEU A 114 -6.05 -26.66 -11.42
N ALA A 115 -6.58 -27.14 -10.28
CA ALA A 115 -5.95 -28.20 -9.48
C ALA A 115 -5.90 -29.55 -10.21
N ALA A 116 -6.90 -29.87 -11.05
CA ALA A 116 -6.99 -31.14 -11.76
C ALA A 116 -5.88 -31.32 -12.81
N ASP A 117 -5.54 -30.27 -13.56
CA ASP A 117 -4.48 -30.29 -14.57
C ASP A 117 -3.86 -28.89 -14.71
N PRO A 118 -3.02 -28.48 -13.76
CA PRO A 118 -2.51 -27.12 -13.71
C PRO A 118 -1.62 -26.77 -14.91
N VAL A 119 -0.79 -27.70 -15.37
CA VAL A 119 0.14 -27.44 -16.47
C VAL A 119 -0.62 -27.21 -17.77
N ARG A 120 -1.54 -28.10 -18.14
CA ARG A 120 -2.32 -27.97 -19.38
C ARG A 120 -3.21 -26.74 -19.39
N ARG A 121 -3.79 -26.39 -18.22
CA ARG A 121 -4.69 -25.24 -18.13
C ARG A 121 -3.96 -23.90 -18.15
N LEU A 122 -2.77 -23.83 -17.56
CA LEU A 122 -1.93 -22.63 -17.59
C LEU A 122 -1.13 -22.53 -18.90
N ASP A 123 -1.01 -23.63 -19.64
CA ASP A 123 -0.43 -23.68 -20.97
C ASP A 123 -1.44 -23.16 -22.02
N HIS A 124 -1.88 -21.93 -21.81
CA HIS A 124 -2.82 -21.24 -22.66
C HIS A 124 -2.05 -20.42 -23.70
N GLY A 125 -2.49 -20.35 -24.95
CA GLY A 125 -1.82 -19.58 -26.01
C GLY A 125 -1.69 -18.06 -25.77
N ALA A 126 -2.10 -17.59 -24.58
CA ALA A 126 -1.98 -16.19 -24.15
C ALA A 126 -0.53 -15.85 -23.76
N ARG A 127 -0.09 -14.62 -24.08
CA ARG A 127 1.24 -14.11 -23.70
C ARG A 127 1.37 -13.84 -22.22
N ILE A 128 0.28 -13.41 -21.55
CA ILE A 128 0.24 -13.17 -20.12
C ILE A 128 -0.83 -14.04 -19.48
N VAL A 129 -0.45 -14.80 -18.46
CA VAL A 129 -1.34 -15.58 -17.60
C VAL A 129 -1.42 -14.90 -16.25
N VAL A 130 -2.61 -14.44 -15.86
CA VAL A 130 -2.86 -13.79 -14.59
C VAL A 130 -3.51 -14.79 -13.63
N LEU A 131 -2.92 -14.94 -12.44
CA LEU A 131 -3.48 -15.72 -11.32
C LEU A 131 -3.77 -14.79 -10.17
N ASP A 132 -5.04 -14.48 -9.94
CA ASP A 132 -5.45 -13.62 -8.82
C ASP A 132 -5.76 -14.45 -7.57
N GLU A 133 -5.39 -13.93 -6.39
CA GLU A 133 -5.49 -14.57 -5.08
C GLU A 133 -4.74 -15.92 -5.03
N ILE A 134 -3.50 -15.95 -5.60
CA ILE A 134 -2.67 -17.17 -5.74
C ILE A 134 -2.42 -17.88 -4.39
N GLN A 135 -2.48 -17.19 -3.26
CA GLN A 135 -2.33 -17.79 -1.93
C GLN A 135 -3.44 -18.81 -1.60
N LYS A 136 -4.57 -18.80 -2.31
CA LYS A 136 -5.64 -19.79 -2.13
C LYS A 136 -5.33 -21.15 -2.75
N GLN A 137 -4.35 -21.19 -3.68
CA GLN A 137 -3.91 -22.42 -4.35
C GLN A 137 -2.38 -22.41 -4.58
N PRO A 138 -1.57 -22.46 -3.52
CA PRO A 138 -0.12 -22.32 -3.62
C PRO A 138 0.56 -23.40 -4.48
N ALA A 139 -0.05 -24.59 -4.58
CA ALA A 139 0.45 -25.69 -5.41
C ALA A 139 0.59 -25.32 -6.91
N LEU A 140 -0.12 -24.27 -7.38
CA LEU A 140 0.05 -23.77 -8.74
C LEU A 140 1.42 -23.14 -9.01
N LEU A 141 2.18 -22.74 -7.97
CA LEU A 141 3.51 -22.16 -8.14
C LEU A 141 4.50 -23.12 -8.79
N ASP A 142 4.36 -24.42 -8.57
CA ASP A 142 5.22 -25.43 -9.22
C ASP A 142 4.94 -25.54 -10.71
N ALA A 143 3.66 -25.50 -11.11
CA ALA A 143 3.26 -25.46 -12.51
C ALA A 143 3.71 -24.16 -13.20
N VAL A 144 3.55 -23.01 -12.53
CA VAL A 144 4.04 -21.71 -13.01
C VAL A 144 5.55 -21.73 -13.24
N LYS A 145 6.31 -22.29 -12.28
CA LYS A 145 7.76 -22.45 -12.40
C LYS A 145 8.15 -23.30 -13.60
N LEU A 146 7.52 -24.48 -13.73
CA LEU A 146 7.77 -25.41 -14.84
C LEU A 146 7.53 -24.75 -16.20
N LEU A 147 6.39 -24.03 -16.36
CA LEU A 147 6.04 -23.38 -17.61
C LEU A 147 6.93 -22.15 -17.89
N ALA A 148 7.34 -21.43 -16.88
CA ALA A 148 8.29 -20.31 -17.00
C ALA A 148 9.67 -20.80 -17.44
N ASP A 149 10.13 -21.95 -16.95
CA ASP A 149 11.43 -22.55 -17.28
C ASP A 149 11.47 -23.11 -18.71
N ARG A 150 10.33 -23.44 -19.35
CA ARG A 150 10.25 -23.85 -20.76
C ARG A 150 10.64 -22.73 -21.74
N GLY A 151 10.59 -21.47 -21.32
CA GLY A 151 11.11 -20.36 -22.12
C GLY A 151 10.29 -19.96 -23.36
N GLU A 152 9.02 -20.36 -23.47
CA GLU A 152 8.15 -20.15 -24.65
C GLU A 152 7.61 -18.69 -24.77
N GLY A 153 8.26 -17.72 -24.12
CA GLY A 153 7.87 -16.31 -24.16
C GLY A 153 6.64 -15.94 -23.32
N ARG A 154 6.04 -16.91 -22.64
CA ARG A 154 4.90 -16.72 -21.73
C ARG A 154 5.32 -15.97 -20.47
N ARG A 155 4.43 -15.10 -19.97
CA ARG A 155 4.61 -14.33 -18.75
C ARG A 155 3.52 -14.66 -17.75
N PHE A 156 3.88 -14.74 -16.50
CA PHE A 156 2.94 -14.98 -15.40
C PHE A 156 2.87 -13.73 -14.51
N LEU A 157 1.65 -13.29 -14.24
CA LEU A 157 1.36 -12.22 -13.27
C LEU A 157 0.57 -12.82 -12.11
N LEU A 158 1.20 -12.91 -10.96
CA LEU A 158 0.63 -13.48 -9.74
C LEU A 158 0.17 -12.34 -8.85
N LEU A 159 -1.10 -12.32 -8.48
CA LEU A 159 -1.65 -11.36 -7.54
C LEU A 159 -1.95 -12.05 -6.21
N GLY A 160 -1.71 -11.35 -5.12
CA GLY A 160 -2.10 -11.85 -3.81
C GLY A 160 -2.12 -10.75 -2.76
N SER A 161 -3.05 -10.86 -1.82
CA SER A 161 -2.96 -10.13 -0.57
C SER A 161 -1.76 -10.68 0.21
N ALA A 162 -1.05 -9.80 0.93
CA ALA A 162 0.19 -10.13 1.61
C ALA A 162 -0.02 -11.18 2.70
N GLN A 163 0.08 -12.44 2.32
CA GLN A 163 0.22 -13.52 3.29
C GLN A 163 1.68 -13.97 3.36
N VAL A 164 2.19 -14.11 4.56
CA VAL A 164 3.56 -14.59 4.87
C VAL A 164 3.91 -15.83 4.08
N LEU A 165 2.95 -16.76 3.98
CA LEU A 165 3.15 -18.04 3.31
C LEU A 165 3.41 -17.85 1.83
N LEU A 166 2.66 -16.97 1.16
CA LEU A 166 2.87 -16.68 -0.26
C LEU A 166 4.24 -16.07 -0.52
N LEU A 167 4.62 -15.03 0.21
CA LEU A 167 5.91 -14.38 0.02
C LEU A 167 7.09 -15.33 0.33
N ARG A 168 6.92 -16.21 1.34
CA ARG A 168 7.91 -17.23 1.64
C ARG A 168 8.00 -18.27 0.51
N GLN A 169 6.88 -18.81 0.08
CA GLN A 169 6.82 -19.78 -1.01
C GLN A 169 7.32 -19.22 -2.34
N VAL A 170 6.94 -17.96 -2.68
CA VAL A 170 7.46 -17.27 -3.86
C VAL A 170 8.98 -17.11 -3.78
N ARG A 171 9.53 -16.72 -2.63
CA ARG A 171 10.99 -16.62 -2.45
C ARG A 171 11.69 -17.96 -2.55
N GLU A 172 11.12 -19.02 -1.98
CA GLU A 172 11.71 -20.37 -2.00
C GLU A 172 11.57 -21.03 -3.38
N THR A 173 10.40 -20.93 -4.02
CA THR A 173 10.09 -21.64 -5.27
C THR A 173 10.52 -20.87 -6.51
N LEU A 174 10.36 -19.54 -6.54
CA LEU A 174 10.54 -18.67 -7.70
C LEU A 174 11.79 -17.78 -7.63
N ALA A 175 12.72 -18.07 -6.73
CA ALA A 175 13.97 -17.30 -6.58
C ALA A 175 14.72 -17.15 -7.92
N GLY A 176 15.15 -15.92 -8.24
CA GLY A 176 15.84 -15.59 -9.49
C GLY A 176 14.93 -15.42 -10.72
N ARG A 177 13.67 -15.89 -10.70
CA ARG A 177 12.71 -15.87 -11.81
C ARG A 177 11.65 -14.78 -11.68
N ALA A 178 11.31 -14.41 -10.47
CA ALA A 178 10.22 -13.49 -10.16
C ALA A 178 10.70 -12.07 -9.88
N ALA A 179 10.01 -11.08 -10.45
CA ALA A 179 10.02 -9.70 -9.96
C ALA A 179 8.91 -9.54 -8.91
N LEU A 180 9.20 -8.88 -7.80
CA LEU A 180 8.24 -8.56 -6.75
C LEU A 180 7.91 -7.09 -6.81
N LEU A 181 6.64 -6.75 -6.87
CA LEU A 181 6.10 -5.39 -6.81
C LEU A 181 5.08 -5.28 -5.69
N GLU A 182 5.02 -4.11 -5.09
CA GLU A 182 4.09 -3.81 -4.01
C GLU A 182 3.15 -2.66 -4.40
N LEU A 183 1.85 -2.92 -4.37
CA LEU A 183 0.83 -1.91 -4.63
C LEU A 183 0.30 -1.36 -3.31
N TRP A 184 0.63 -0.12 -3.04
CA TRP A 184 0.10 0.67 -1.93
C TRP A 184 -1.25 1.32 -2.27
N PRO A 185 -2.00 1.85 -1.31
CA PRO A 185 -3.12 2.74 -1.58
C PRO A 185 -2.73 3.92 -2.49
N LEU A 186 -3.65 4.78 -2.90
CA LEU A 186 -3.37 5.93 -3.77
C LEU A 186 -2.44 6.92 -3.09
N GLY A 187 -1.37 7.32 -3.78
CA GLY A 187 -0.57 8.49 -3.43
C GLY A 187 -1.26 9.79 -3.85
N LEU A 188 -0.83 10.93 -3.31
CA LEU A 188 -1.41 12.23 -3.61
C LEU A 188 -1.37 12.52 -5.12
N VAL A 189 -0.25 12.21 -5.78
CA VAL A 189 -0.06 12.42 -7.22
C VAL A 189 -0.95 11.54 -8.10
N GLU A 190 -1.47 10.43 -7.58
CA GLU A 190 -2.37 9.53 -8.29
C GLU A 190 -3.86 9.98 -8.24
N ARG A 191 -4.17 11.01 -7.43
CA ARG A 191 -5.51 11.58 -7.29
C ARG A 191 -5.79 12.64 -8.35
N VAL A 192 -5.53 12.28 -9.59
CA VAL A 192 -5.80 13.10 -10.78
C VAL A 192 -6.77 12.35 -11.68
N GLU A 193 -7.40 13.09 -12.57
CA GLU A 193 -8.16 12.52 -13.68
C GLU A 193 -7.22 12.32 -14.87
N GLY A 194 -7.46 11.26 -15.63
CA GLY A 194 -6.69 11.00 -16.85
C GLY A 194 -6.04 9.62 -16.89
N PRO A 195 -5.39 9.28 -18.01
CA PRO A 195 -4.83 7.94 -18.23
C PRO A 195 -3.51 7.70 -17.49
N GLU A 196 -2.79 8.77 -17.13
CA GLU A 196 -1.46 8.68 -16.53
C GLU A 196 -1.33 9.65 -15.35
N ALA A 197 -0.70 9.16 -14.27
CA ALA A 197 -0.36 10.00 -13.13
C ALA A 197 0.92 10.81 -13.46
N PRO A 198 0.92 12.12 -13.20
CA PRO A 198 2.06 13.00 -13.47
C PRO A 198 3.25 12.68 -12.55
N LEU A 199 4.38 13.35 -12.78
CA LEU A 199 5.50 13.35 -11.85
C LEU A 199 5.18 14.18 -10.62
N SER A 200 5.60 13.70 -9.46
CA SER A 200 5.54 14.47 -8.22
C SER A 200 6.75 15.41 -8.05
N GLY A 201 6.64 16.36 -7.13
CA GLY A 201 7.78 17.17 -6.73
C GLY A 201 8.97 16.33 -6.25
N LEU A 202 8.69 15.27 -5.52
CA LEU A 202 9.74 14.33 -5.05
C LEU A 202 10.40 13.59 -6.21
N ASP A 203 9.67 13.23 -7.28
CA ASP A 203 10.27 12.63 -8.49
C ASP A 203 11.30 13.57 -9.12
N GLN A 204 11.00 14.88 -9.21
CA GLN A 204 11.94 15.87 -9.77
C GLN A 204 13.14 16.09 -8.83
N ILE A 205 12.89 16.25 -7.54
CA ILE A 205 13.94 16.41 -6.53
C ILE A 205 14.87 15.20 -6.52
N TRP A 206 14.32 13.98 -6.59
CA TRP A 206 15.12 12.75 -6.62
C TRP A 206 16.02 12.64 -7.85
N ARG A 207 15.63 13.23 -8.99
CA ARG A 207 16.40 13.22 -10.23
C ARG A 207 17.45 14.33 -10.28
N GLU A 208 17.12 15.53 -9.81
CA GLU A 208 17.85 16.77 -10.11
C GLU A 208 18.38 17.49 -8.86
N GLY A 209 18.06 16.98 -7.67
CA GLY A 209 18.53 17.53 -6.40
C GLY A 209 18.01 18.92 -6.12
N GLU A 210 18.89 19.78 -5.61
CA GLU A 210 18.55 21.15 -5.20
C GLU A 210 18.05 22.03 -6.37
N ALA A 211 18.48 21.74 -7.60
CA ALA A 211 18.01 22.50 -8.77
C ALA A 211 16.50 22.41 -8.97
N ALA A 212 15.90 21.23 -8.70
CA ALA A 212 14.45 21.09 -8.75
C ALA A 212 13.75 21.92 -7.69
N VAL A 213 14.28 21.93 -6.45
CA VAL A 213 13.70 22.74 -5.35
C VAL A 213 13.76 24.23 -5.66
N ARG A 214 14.88 24.71 -6.24
CA ARG A 214 15.02 26.13 -6.67
C ARG A 214 13.96 26.50 -7.72
N ARG A 215 13.76 25.64 -8.73
CA ARG A 215 12.69 25.88 -9.72
C ARG A 215 11.31 25.90 -9.09
N MET A 216 11.04 25.01 -8.13
CA MET A 216 9.77 25.03 -7.39
C MET A 216 9.57 26.34 -6.63
N ALA A 217 10.62 26.93 -6.06
CA ALA A 217 10.55 28.22 -5.37
C ALA A 217 10.34 29.40 -6.34
N GLU A 218 11.01 29.36 -7.50
CA GLU A 218 10.95 30.42 -8.54
C GLU A 218 9.65 30.38 -9.36
N SER A 219 9.00 29.22 -9.43
CA SER A 219 7.76 28.98 -10.20
C SER A 219 6.63 28.48 -9.29
N PRO A 220 5.99 29.36 -8.52
CA PRO A 220 4.83 28.99 -7.71
C PRO A 220 3.65 28.61 -8.62
N PRO A 221 2.82 27.65 -8.25
CA PRO A 221 1.63 27.28 -8.98
C PRO A 221 0.58 28.37 -8.93
N SER A 222 -0.43 28.29 -9.79
CA SER A 222 -1.58 29.19 -9.72
C SER A 222 -2.27 29.11 -8.35
N ALA A 223 -2.99 30.15 -7.96
CA ALA A 223 -3.72 30.18 -6.70
C ALA A 223 -4.78 29.07 -6.61
N ASP A 224 -5.38 28.71 -7.75
CA ASP A 224 -6.39 27.66 -7.83
C ASP A 224 -5.76 26.27 -7.71
N ASP A 225 -4.65 26.00 -8.37
CA ASP A 225 -3.90 24.76 -8.21
C ASP A 225 -3.39 24.60 -6.77
N ALA A 226 -2.84 25.65 -6.19
CA ALA A 226 -2.39 25.63 -4.81
C ALA A 226 -3.53 25.32 -3.83
N ARG A 227 -4.71 25.90 -4.06
CA ARG A 227 -5.91 25.60 -3.25
C ARG A 227 -6.35 24.16 -3.41
N LEU A 228 -6.42 23.67 -4.65
CA LEU A 228 -6.81 22.31 -4.98
C LEU A 228 -5.89 21.28 -4.30
N TRP A 229 -4.58 21.43 -4.49
CA TRP A 229 -3.63 20.42 -4.01
C TRP A 229 -3.43 20.45 -2.50
N ARG A 230 -3.52 21.61 -1.88
CA ARG A 230 -3.58 21.72 -0.41
C ARG A 230 -4.82 21.02 0.15
N GLY A 231 -5.97 21.22 -0.47
CA GLY A 231 -7.21 20.54 -0.09
C GLY A 231 -7.09 19.02 -0.21
N ARG A 232 -6.51 18.53 -1.30
CA ARG A 232 -6.28 17.09 -1.52
C ARG A 232 -5.26 16.51 -0.52
N ALA A 233 -4.20 17.25 -0.19
CA ALA A 233 -3.23 16.83 0.82
C ALA A 233 -3.89 16.76 2.22
N GLU A 234 -4.75 17.72 2.55
CA GLU A 234 -5.54 17.70 3.78
C GLU A 234 -6.49 16.50 3.82
N GLU A 235 -7.20 16.23 2.73
CA GLU A 235 -8.06 15.04 2.64
C GLU A 235 -7.27 13.74 2.76
N HIS A 236 -6.09 13.67 2.13
CA HIS A 236 -5.20 12.52 2.25
C HIS A 236 -4.73 12.30 3.69
N PHE A 237 -4.32 13.35 4.36
CA PHE A 237 -3.94 13.33 5.76
C PHE A 237 -5.10 12.85 6.66
N LEU A 238 -6.32 13.29 6.38
CA LEU A 238 -7.49 12.95 7.19
C LEU A 238 -8.05 11.56 6.90
N TRP A 239 -8.05 11.12 5.64
CA TRP A 239 -8.79 9.94 5.17
C TRP A 239 -7.93 8.85 4.56
N GLY A 240 -6.62 9.05 4.46
CA GLY A 240 -5.71 8.07 3.88
C GLY A 240 -5.86 7.93 2.37
N GLY A 241 -5.34 6.83 1.82
CA GLY A 241 -5.24 6.61 0.37
C GLY A 241 -6.05 5.44 -0.18
N TYR A 242 -6.95 4.84 0.57
CA TYR A 242 -7.76 3.73 0.04
C TYR A 242 -8.68 4.19 -1.08
N PRO A 243 -8.60 3.60 -2.30
CA PRO A 243 -9.40 4.06 -3.45
C PRO A 243 -10.90 4.07 -3.21
N ALA A 244 -11.40 3.16 -2.40
CA ALA A 244 -12.82 3.07 -2.06
C ALA A 244 -13.35 4.31 -1.31
N LEU A 245 -12.49 5.07 -0.65
CA LEU A 245 -12.87 6.26 0.12
C LEU A 245 -13.04 7.51 -0.76
N GLU A 246 -12.46 7.55 -1.95
CA GLU A 246 -12.48 8.73 -2.83
C GLU A 246 -13.89 9.24 -3.14
N PRO A 247 -14.84 8.38 -3.57
CA PRO A 247 -16.20 8.84 -3.90
C PRO A 247 -17.10 9.02 -2.67
N MET A 248 -16.63 8.65 -1.45
CA MET A 248 -17.50 8.62 -0.26
C MET A 248 -17.54 9.97 0.45
N PRO A 249 -18.68 10.41 0.97
CA PRO A 249 -18.75 11.55 1.87
C PRO A 249 -18.09 11.23 3.24
N PRO A 250 -17.65 12.26 4.00
CA PRO A 250 -16.88 12.07 5.23
C PRO A 250 -17.52 11.16 6.30
N GLU A 251 -18.85 11.17 6.40
CA GLU A 251 -19.59 10.33 7.36
C GLU A 251 -19.51 8.84 7.00
N GLU A 252 -19.55 8.50 5.72
CA GLU A 252 -19.44 7.12 5.25
C GLU A 252 -18.00 6.62 5.33
N ARG A 253 -16.99 7.47 5.07
CA ARG A 253 -15.57 7.11 5.15
C ARG A 253 -15.21 6.54 6.52
N ARG A 254 -15.74 7.14 7.61
CA ARG A 254 -15.49 6.66 8.98
C ARG A 254 -16.11 5.29 9.24
N ALA A 255 -17.33 5.06 8.73
CA ALA A 255 -18.00 3.76 8.83
C ALA A 255 -17.21 2.70 8.06
N TRP A 256 -16.81 3.01 6.82
CA TRP A 256 -16.01 2.12 5.98
C TRP A 256 -14.68 1.70 6.65
N LEU A 257 -13.94 2.64 7.24
CA LEU A 257 -12.68 2.33 7.95
C LEU A 257 -12.90 1.39 9.15
N ARG A 258 -14.01 1.53 9.89
CA ARG A 258 -14.38 0.62 10.97
C ARG A 258 -14.69 -0.78 10.46
N ASP A 259 -15.44 -0.87 9.36
CA ASP A 259 -15.83 -2.14 8.76
C ASP A 259 -14.63 -2.82 8.08
N PHE A 260 -13.75 -2.05 7.45
CA PHE A 260 -12.47 -2.54 6.94
C PHE A 260 -11.64 -3.21 8.04
N ARG A 261 -11.51 -2.58 9.21
CA ARG A 261 -10.85 -3.18 10.37
C ARG A 261 -11.51 -4.49 10.80
N ARG A 262 -12.83 -4.52 10.92
CA ARG A 262 -13.57 -5.72 11.36
C ARG A 262 -13.42 -6.88 10.38
N THR A 263 -13.53 -6.62 9.09
CA THR A 263 -13.38 -7.64 8.04
C THR A 263 -11.95 -8.14 7.95
N TYR A 264 -10.98 -7.27 8.17
CA TYR A 264 -9.57 -7.66 8.26
C TYR A 264 -9.32 -8.61 9.44
N LEU A 265 -9.80 -8.26 10.64
CA LEU A 265 -9.67 -9.11 11.83
C LEU A 265 -10.33 -10.47 11.64
N GLY A 266 -11.52 -10.53 11.01
CA GLY A 266 -12.25 -11.78 10.83
C GLY A 266 -11.66 -12.73 9.80
N ARG A 267 -11.06 -12.22 8.72
CA ARG A 267 -10.58 -13.05 7.59
C ARG A 267 -9.08 -13.32 7.64
N ASP A 268 -8.25 -12.27 7.72
CA ASP A 268 -6.81 -12.45 7.55
C ASP A 268 -6.15 -13.11 8.76
N LEU A 269 -6.71 -12.90 9.96
CA LEU A 269 -6.23 -13.56 11.16
C LEU A 269 -6.70 -15.03 11.25
N ALA A 270 -7.91 -15.32 10.79
CA ALA A 270 -8.43 -16.69 10.72
C ALA A 270 -7.59 -17.54 9.75
N ASP A 271 -7.23 -16.97 8.58
CA ASP A 271 -6.38 -17.64 7.59
C ASP A 271 -4.95 -17.90 8.10
N LEU A 272 -4.47 -17.10 9.05
CA LEU A 272 -3.17 -17.29 9.67
C LEU A 272 -3.17 -18.33 10.81
N GLY A 273 -4.37 -18.77 11.29
CA GLY A 273 -4.55 -19.89 12.23
C GLY A 273 -3.82 -19.79 13.58
N ARG A 274 -3.29 -18.61 13.94
CA ARG A 274 -2.31 -18.45 15.03
C ARG A 274 -2.62 -17.35 16.03
N VAL A 275 -3.75 -16.67 15.90
CA VAL A 275 -4.21 -15.68 16.91
C VAL A 275 -5.40 -16.32 17.64
N ALA A 276 -5.16 -16.75 18.86
CA ALA A 276 -6.18 -17.42 19.68
C ALA A 276 -7.20 -16.42 20.26
N ASP A 277 -6.80 -15.15 20.40
CA ASP A 277 -7.60 -14.09 21.01
C ASP A 277 -7.65 -12.87 20.09
N LEU A 278 -8.79 -12.67 19.42
CA LEU A 278 -9.03 -11.57 18.51
C LEU A 278 -9.21 -10.23 19.23
N ASP A 279 -9.79 -10.25 20.42
CA ASP A 279 -10.01 -9.03 21.21
C ASP A 279 -8.68 -8.48 21.71
N GLN A 280 -7.80 -9.35 22.18
CA GLN A 280 -6.45 -8.97 22.59
C GLN A 280 -5.62 -8.45 21.42
N PHE A 281 -5.77 -9.03 20.23
CA PHE A 281 -5.12 -8.52 19.03
C PHE A 281 -5.68 -7.14 18.63
N ALA A 282 -6.99 -6.93 18.75
CA ALA A 282 -7.62 -5.63 18.49
C ALA A 282 -7.13 -4.54 19.46
N LEU A 283 -6.94 -4.87 20.74
CA LEU A 283 -6.31 -3.98 21.72
C LEU A 283 -4.86 -3.67 21.35
N ALA A 284 -4.10 -4.68 20.89
CA ALA A 284 -2.74 -4.48 20.41
C ALA A 284 -2.69 -3.54 19.21
N GLN A 285 -3.63 -3.64 18.26
CA GLN A 285 -3.73 -2.69 17.15
C GLN A 285 -3.93 -1.26 17.62
N ASN A 286 -4.87 -1.02 18.55
CA ASN A 286 -5.12 0.32 19.12
C ASN A 286 -3.87 0.88 19.78
N LEU A 287 -3.21 0.07 20.61
CA LEU A 287 -2.03 0.47 21.36
C LEU A 287 -0.84 0.79 20.43
N LEU A 288 -0.63 -0.02 19.39
CA LEU A 288 0.42 0.21 18.39
C LEU A 288 0.10 1.43 17.52
N ALA A 289 -1.18 1.67 17.17
CA ALA A 289 -1.58 2.85 16.42
C ALA A 289 -1.38 4.15 17.22
N ALA A 290 -1.68 4.12 18.52
CA ALA A 290 -1.40 5.25 19.42
C ALA A 290 0.11 5.57 19.54
N ARG A 291 0.99 4.62 19.19
CA ARG A 291 2.46 4.76 19.20
C ARG A 291 3.07 5.01 17.82
N THR A 292 2.29 5.32 16.80
CA THR A 292 2.83 5.68 15.50
C THR A 292 3.85 6.81 15.61
N GLY A 293 4.97 6.74 14.89
CA GLY A 293 6.08 7.69 14.97
C GLY A 293 7.05 7.45 16.15
N GLN A 294 6.81 6.46 17.02
CA GLN A 294 7.65 6.21 18.20
C GLN A 294 8.58 5.00 18.02
N LEU A 295 9.65 4.98 18.81
CA LEU A 295 10.52 3.80 18.90
C LEU A 295 9.74 2.60 19.45
N LEU A 296 9.81 1.47 18.80
CA LEU A 296 9.13 0.25 19.21
C LEU A 296 9.84 -0.42 20.38
N SER A 297 9.14 -0.55 21.51
CA SER A 297 9.52 -1.36 22.66
C SER A 297 8.52 -2.51 22.85
N HIS A 298 8.90 -3.71 22.41
CA HIS A 298 8.04 -4.89 22.55
C HIS A 298 7.71 -5.22 24.02
N SER A 299 8.64 -4.94 24.94
CA SER A 299 8.45 -5.19 26.38
C SER A 299 7.45 -4.24 27.03
N GLU A 300 7.44 -2.96 26.62
CA GLU A 300 6.45 -1.99 27.12
C GLU A 300 5.05 -2.35 26.60
N VAL A 301 4.92 -2.63 25.31
CA VAL A 301 3.63 -3.06 24.71
C VAL A 301 3.13 -4.36 25.37
N ALA A 302 4.03 -5.31 25.65
CA ALA A 302 3.68 -6.56 26.30
C ALA A 302 3.16 -6.36 27.73
N ARG A 303 3.81 -5.47 28.50
CA ARG A 303 3.39 -5.13 29.85
C ARG A 303 2.02 -4.47 29.88
N GLU A 304 1.74 -3.54 28.97
CA GLU A 304 0.45 -2.85 28.90
C GLU A 304 -0.69 -3.77 28.44
N LEU A 305 -0.41 -4.71 27.54
CA LEU A 305 -1.40 -5.69 27.08
C LEU A 305 -1.57 -6.87 28.02
N GLY A 306 -0.70 -7.03 29.04
CA GLY A 306 -0.72 -8.21 29.91
C GLY A 306 -0.36 -9.52 29.21
N VAL A 307 0.50 -9.49 28.17
CA VAL A 307 0.88 -10.65 27.36
C VAL A 307 2.39 -10.89 27.34
N ALA A 308 2.79 -12.07 26.87
CA ALA A 308 4.22 -12.36 26.68
C ALA A 308 4.82 -11.51 25.55
N VAL A 309 6.08 -11.11 25.67
CA VAL A 309 6.81 -10.34 24.65
C VAL A 309 6.80 -11.03 23.28
N ASN A 310 6.88 -12.36 23.23
CA ASN A 310 6.81 -13.12 21.98
C ASN A 310 5.44 -13.02 21.30
N THR A 311 4.36 -12.84 22.08
CA THR A 311 3.02 -12.58 21.53
C THR A 311 2.98 -11.24 20.82
N VAL A 312 3.55 -10.19 21.43
CA VAL A 312 3.66 -8.86 20.78
C VAL A 312 4.50 -8.92 19.51
N LYS A 313 5.66 -9.59 19.54
CA LYS A 313 6.50 -9.77 18.34
C LYS A 313 5.72 -10.44 17.22
N ARG A 314 4.88 -11.42 17.53
CA ARG A 314 4.01 -12.10 16.56
C ARG A 314 2.93 -11.15 16.02
N TYR A 315 2.29 -10.34 16.86
CA TYR A 315 1.30 -9.35 16.45
C TYR A 315 1.90 -8.30 15.52
N VAL A 316 3.03 -7.72 15.91
CA VAL A 316 3.77 -6.76 15.08
C VAL A 316 4.12 -7.40 13.73
N ARG A 317 4.63 -8.62 13.72
CA ARG A 317 4.97 -9.33 12.48
C ARG A 317 3.74 -9.52 11.58
N PHE A 318 2.57 -9.83 12.13
CA PHE A 318 1.34 -9.97 11.34
C PHE A 318 0.91 -8.64 10.74
N LEU A 319 1.00 -7.55 11.50
CA LEU A 319 0.66 -6.21 11.01
C LEU A 319 1.64 -5.74 9.90
N GLU A 320 2.94 -6.03 10.02
CA GLU A 320 3.92 -5.74 8.96
C GLU A 320 3.57 -6.48 7.66
N ILE A 321 3.33 -7.79 7.75
CA ILE A 321 3.10 -8.64 6.59
C ILE A 321 1.78 -8.30 5.89
N SER A 322 0.80 -7.82 6.64
CA SER A 322 -0.49 -7.38 6.11
C SER A 322 -0.49 -5.93 5.64
N TYR A 323 0.66 -5.29 5.59
CA TYR A 323 0.82 -3.88 5.19
C TYR A 323 0.02 -2.89 6.05
N GLN A 324 -0.23 -3.20 7.33
CA GLN A 324 -0.85 -2.25 8.25
C GLN A 324 0.18 -1.45 9.05
N LEU A 325 1.35 -2.03 9.24
CA LEU A 325 2.43 -1.46 10.03
C LEU A 325 3.74 -1.54 9.26
N PHE A 326 4.53 -0.50 9.37
CA PHE A 326 5.88 -0.41 8.84
C PHE A 326 6.87 -0.14 9.97
N LEU A 327 7.98 -0.89 9.99
CA LEU A 327 9.08 -0.68 10.91
C LEU A 327 10.22 0.04 10.19
N LEU A 328 10.31 1.34 10.39
CA LEU A 328 11.40 2.14 9.85
C LEU A 328 12.66 1.88 10.67
N ARG A 329 13.71 1.41 10.00
CA ARG A 329 14.97 1.07 10.64
C ARG A 329 15.91 2.28 10.72
N PRO A 330 16.73 2.39 11.78
CA PRO A 330 17.70 3.46 11.85
C PRO A 330 18.83 3.27 10.81
N LEU A 331 19.31 4.37 10.25
CA LEU A 331 20.52 4.37 9.45
C LEU A 331 21.72 4.09 10.36
N GLN A 332 22.45 3.02 10.09
CA GLN A 332 23.65 2.64 10.82
C GLN A 332 24.89 2.83 9.92
N PRO A 333 25.56 3.96 9.99
CA PRO A 333 26.72 4.22 9.11
C PRO A 333 27.94 3.37 9.43
N THR A 334 28.06 2.85 10.66
CA THR A 334 29.12 1.92 11.09
C THR A 334 28.66 1.09 12.29
N VAL A 335 29.25 -0.10 12.46
CA VAL A 335 28.99 -1.03 13.59
C VAL A 335 29.27 -0.42 14.96
N THR A 336 30.14 0.60 15.03
CA THR A 336 30.61 1.25 16.27
C THR A 336 29.83 2.52 16.66
N ALA A 337 28.86 2.96 15.82
CA ALA A 337 28.12 4.19 16.12
C ALA A 337 27.17 4.00 17.33
N ARG A 338 27.23 4.94 18.29
CA ARG A 338 26.27 5.02 19.42
C ARG A 338 24.90 5.51 18.93
N LEU A 339 24.22 4.69 18.12
CA LEU A 339 22.91 4.96 17.55
C LEU A 339 21.86 4.09 18.21
N VAL A 340 20.65 4.57 18.22
CA VAL A 340 19.47 3.79 18.59
C VAL A 340 19.32 2.61 17.66
N LYS A 341 19.07 1.41 18.21
CA LYS A 341 18.92 0.16 17.42
C LYS A 341 17.45 -0.21 17.18
N SER A 342 16.54 0.25 18.03
CA SER A 342 15.11 -0.02 17.91
C SER A 342 14.53 0.69 16.69
N PRO A 343 13.67 0.05 15.90
CA PRO A 343 12.98 0.70 14.80
C PRO A 343 11.93 1.70 15.33
N LYS A 344 11.59 2.73 14.54
CA LYS A 344 10.37 3.49 14.69
C LYS A 344 9.20 2.69 14.12
N LEU A 345 8.08 2.73 14.79
CA LEU A 345 6.84 2.09 14.38
C LEU A 345 5.93 3.11 13.71
N TYR A 346 5.41 2.79 12.54
CA TYR A 346 4.42 3.60 11.86
C TYR A 346 3.26 2.74 11.39
N TRP A 347 2.06 3.28 11.50
CA TRP A 347 0.93 2.77 10.76
C TRP A 347 1.07 3.19 9.29
N THR A 348 0.65 2.35 8.33
CA THR A 348 0.89 2.62 6.91
C THR A 348 -0.21 3.45 6.24
N ASP A 349 -1.24 3.83 7.00
CA ASP A 349 -2.30 4.73 6.54
C ASP A 349 -2.66 5.69 7.68
N PRO A 350 -2.60 7.01 7.45
CA PRO A 350 -2.83 8.00 8.52
C PRO A 350 -4.28 7.98 9.05
N ALA A 351 -5.27 7.64 8.22
CA ALA A 351 -6.66 7.57 8.67
C ALA A 351 -6.89 6.37 9.60
N LEU A 352 -6.28 5.22 9.29
CA LEU A 352 -6.31 4.06 10.18
C LEU A 352 -5.53 4.33 11.47
N ALA A 353 -4.36 4.97 11.40
CA ALA A 353 -3.60 5.37 12.59
C ALA A 353 -4.43 6.27 13.50
N ARG A 354 -5.11 7.26 12.93
CA ARG A 354 -5.98 8.19 13.65
C ARG A 354 -7.18 7.50 14.29
N LEU A 355 -7.87 6.63 13.52
CA LEU A 355 -9.05 5.93 14.00
C LEU A 355 -8.72 4.96 15.14
N LEU A 356 -7.66 4.16 14.98
CA LEU A 356 -7.29 3.11 15.91
C LEU A 356 -6.58 3.65 17.15
N GLY A 357 -5.76 4.68 16.99
CA GLY A 357 -5.04 5.34 18.06
C GLY A 357 -5.87 6.38 18.82
N GLU A 358 -7.16 6.57 18.45
CA GLU A 358 -8.07 7.58 19.04
C GLU A 358 -7.45 8.98 19.04
N ARG A 359 -6.64 9.29 18.04
CA ARG A 359 -5.92 10.55 17.94
C ARG A 359 -6.82 11.62 17.31
N ALA A 360 -6.84 12.80 17.94
CA ALA A 360 -7.65 13.90 17.48
C ALA A 360 -6.79 14.95 16.76
N GLY A 361 -7.17 15.26 15.52
CA GLY A 361 -6.89 16.53 14.91
C GLY A 361 -5.66 16.65 14.01
N ALA A 362 -5.72 17.71 13.22
CA ALA A 362 -4.77 18.08 12.18
C ALA A 362 -3.39 18.57 12.70
N ALA A 363 -3.27 18.85 13.99
CA ALA A 363 -2.03 19.36 14.61
C ALA A 363 -1.14 18.24 15.20
N ASP A 364 -1.52 16.96 15.07
CA ASP A 364 -0.74 15.84 15.60
C ASP A 364 0.51 15.59 14.74
N GLY A 365 1.68 15.93 15.28
CA GLY A 365 2.96 15.77 14.60
C GLY A 365 3.25 14.32 14.19
N ALA A 366 2.91 13.34 15.03
CA ALA A 366 3.15 11.93 14.73
C ALA A 366 2.23 11.39 13.62
N LEU A 367 1.00 11.91 13.52
CA LEU A 367 0.13 11.60 12.38
C LEU A 367 0.63 12.25 11.09
N PHE A 368 1.15 13.48 11.16
CA PHE A 368 1.73 14.13 10.00
C PHE A 368 2.99 13.39 9.53
N GLU A 369 3.88 13.02 10.44
CA GLU A 369 5.03 12.19 10.16
C GLU A 369 4.62 10.83 9.54
N THR A 370 3.51 10.23 10.03
CA THR A 370 2.92 9.01 9.45
C THR A 370 2.43 9.22 8.02
N ALA A 371 1.79 10.35 7.72
CA ALA A 371 1.34 10.68 6.37
C ALA A 371 2.51 10.90 5.40
N ILE A 372 3.58 11.53 5.86
CA ILE A 372 4.82 11.69 5.07
C ILE A 372 5.44 10.33 4.77
N LEU A 373 5.56 9.45 5.78
CA LEU A 373 6.07 8.08 5.55
C LEU A 373 5.20 7.32 4.54
N ASP A 374 3.90 7.41 4.68
CA ASP A 374 2.94 6.76 3.79
C ASP A 374 3.15 7.16 2.32
N GLU A 375 3.31 8.46 2.04
CA GLU A 375 3.65 8.96 0.71
C GLU A 375 5.04 8.49 0.26
N LEU A 376 6.04 8.46 1.14
CA LEU A 376 7.39 7.97 0.81
C LEU A 376 7.39 6.48 0.45
N LEU A 377 6.61 5.64 1.14
CA LEU A 377 6.48 4.22 0.83
C LEU A 377 5.83 4.00 -0.55
N ARG A 378 4.77 4.75 -0.86
CA ARG A 378 4.12 4.72 -2.16
C ARG A 378 5.09 5.16 -3.25
N TRP A 379 5.71 6.32 -3.08
CA TRP A 379 6.68 6.87 -4.02
C TRP A 379 7.85 5.88 -4.27
N ALA A 380 8.42 5.28 -3.23
CA ALA A 380 9.50 4.31 -3.36
C ALA A 380 9.07 3.05 -4.13
N SER A 381 7.80 2.62 -3.98
CA SER A 381 7.30 1.38 -4.58
C SER A 381 7.24 1.40 -6.11
N TRP A 382 7.11 2.56 -6.72
CA TRP A 382 7.10 2.71 -8.17
C TRP A 382 8.43 3.17 -8.78
N GLN A 383 9.46 3.37 -7.94
CA GLN A 383 10.80 3.66 -8.46
C GLN A 383 11.41 2.39 -9.08
N PRO A 384 12.06 2.47 -10.26
CA PRO A 384 12.79 1.36 -10.86
C PRO A 384 13.87 0.77 -9.92
N GLU A 385 14.53 1.67 -9.20
CA GLU A 385 15.51 1.40 -8.15
C GLU A 385 15.08 2.17 -6.90
N PRO A 386 14.34 1.52 -5.99
CA PRO A 386 13.85 2.18 -4.80
C PRO A 386 15.01 2.54 -3.86
N PRO A 387 15.00 3.76 -3.27
CA PRO A 387 15.98 4.11 -2.26
C PRO A 387 15.82 3.26 -1.00
N ALA A 388 16.90 3.11 -0.25
CA ALA A 388 16.80 2.65 1.12
C ALA A 388 16.19 3.75 2.00
N LEU A 389 15.16 3.41 2.77
CA LEU A 389 14.46 4.32 3.66
C LEU A 389 14.85 4.03 5.11
N HIS A 390 15.32 5.07 5.81
CA HIS A 390 15.80 5.01 7.19
C HIS A 390 15.36 6.24 7.97
N PHE A 391 15.52 6.21 9.30
CA PHE A 391 15.59 7.40 10.12
C PHE A 391 16.99 7.50 10.75
N PHE A 392 17.31 8.65 11.31
CA PHE A 392 18.53 8.84 12.07
C PHE A 392 18.22 9.30 13.49
N ARG A 393 18.79 8.65 14.50
CA ARG A 393 18.67 9.08 15.89
C ARG A 393 19.90 8.71 16.67
N THR A 394 20.44 9.69 17.41
CA THR A 394 21.53 9.49 18.37
C THR A 394 20.98 9.23 19.77
N HIS A 395 21.78 8.63 20.65
CA HIS A 395 21.45 8.51 22.08
C HIS A 395 21.28 9.87 22.79
N ALA A 396 21.87 10.94 22.25
CA ALA A 396 21.73 12.30 22.74
C ALA A 396 20.42 12.99 22.28
N GLY A 397 19.52 12.25 21.61
CA GLY A 397 18.20 12.74 21.20
C GLY A 397 18.18 13.52 19.90
N ARG A 398 19.28 13.65 19.15
CA ARG A 398 19.25 14.26 17.81
C ARG A 398 18.59 13.29 16.84
N GLU A 399 17.65 13.78 16.08
CA GLU A 399 16.82 12.96 15.20
C GLU A 399 16.61 13.64 13.84
N VAL A 400 16.49 12.83 12.78
CA VAL A 400 15.95 13.17 11.47
C VAL A 400 14.97 12.08 11.10
N ASP A 401 13.75 12.47 10.77
CA ASP A 401 12.62 11.54 10.63
C ASP A 401 12.81 10.56 9.49
N PHE A 402 13.27 11.02 8.31
CA PHE A 402 13.46 10.14 7.17
C PHE A 402 14.75 10.45 6.43
N ILE A 403 15.41 9.40 5.96
CA ILE A 403 16.59 9.48 5.08
C ILE A 403 16.33 8.54 3.90
N LEU A 404 16.20 9.12 2.71
CA LEU A 404 16.23 8.41 1.45
C LEU A 404 17.68 8.30 1.00
N HIS A 405 18.16 7.09 0.83
CA HIS A 405 19.56 6.82 0.52
C HIS A 405 19.70 5.94 -0.73
N ALA A 406 20.48 6.41 -1.70
CA ALA A 406 21.00 5.66 -2.84
C ALA A 406 22.50 5.89 -2.96
N PRO A 407 23.25 5.11 -3.77
CA PRO A 407 24.69 5.24 -3.87
C PRO A 407 25.19 6.64 -4.26
N ASP A 408 24.43 7.36 -5.07
CA ASP A 408 24.77 8.65 -5.67
C ASP A 408 24.01 9.84 -5.05
N ARG A 409 23.09 9.61 -4.09
CA ARG A 409 22.24 10.66 -3.54
C ARG A 409 21.68 10.36 -2.16
N VAL A 410 21.52 11.43 -1.37
CA VAL A 410 20.88 11.39 -0.05
C VAL A 410 19.91 12.55 0.09
N VAL A 411 18.65 12.25 0.45
CA VAL A 411 17.66 13.24 0.84
C VAL A 411 17.27 12.99 2.29
N ALA A 412 17.53 13.95 3.16
CA ALA A 412 17.15 13.91 4.57
C ALA A 412 15.90 14.77 4.78
N ILE A 413 14.87 14.22 5.45
CA ILE A 413 13.55 14.84 5.59
C ILE A 413 13.20 14.94 7.06
N GLU A 414 12.80 16.14 7.48
CA GLU A 414 12.19 16.45 8.77
C GLU A 414 10.73 16.84 8.54
N ALA A 415 9.79 16.23 9.24
CA ALA A 415 8.36 16.50 9.12
C ALA A 415 7.89 17.47 10.20
N LYS A 416 7.27 18.57 9.82
CA LYS A 416 6.70 19.57 10.73
C LYS A 416 5.23 19.83 10.41
N SER A 417 4.33 19.50 11.31
CA SER A 417 2.88 19.71 11.12
C SER A 417 2.46 21.18 11.11
N SER A 418 3.39 22.12 11.34
CA SER A 418 3.17 23.56 11.26
C SER A 418 3.10 24.05 9.78
N GLU A 419 2.47 25.20 9.59
CA GLU A 419 2.46 25.85 8.25
C GLU A 419 3.80 26.52 7.91
N ARG A 420 4.62 26.88 8.92
CA ARG A 420 5.91 27.55 8.74
C ARG A 420 7.03 26.73 9.32
N ALA A 421 8.12 26.64 8.57
CA ALA A 421 9.40 26.15 9.06
C ALA A 421 10.21 27.30 9.67
N HIS A 422 11.06 26.96 10.62
CA HIS A 422 12.02 27.90 11.20
C HIS A 422 13.44 27.50 10.82
N ARG A 423 14.35 28.46 10.79
CA ARG A 423 15.79 28.18 10.51
C ARG A 423 16.39 27.17 11.49
N THR A 424 15.84 27.10 12.70
CA THR A 424 16.24 26.09 13.71
C THR A 424 15.90 24.65 13.31
N ASP A 425 14.88 24.45 12.48
CA ASP A 425 14.47 23.13 11.99
C ASP A 425 15.47 22.54 10.98
N ALA A 426 16.28 23.41 10.34
CA ALA A 426 17.36 23.00 9.44
C ALA A 426 18.57 22.39 10.16
N ARG A 427 18.75 22.69 11.44
CA ARG A 427 19.96 22.31 12.19
C ARG A 427 20.19 20.78 12.26
N PRO A 428 19.20 19.94 12.62
CA PRO A 428 19.39 18.48 12.65
C PRO A 428 19.78 17.94 11.27
N LEU A 429 19.14 18.46 10.20
CA LEU A 429 19.43 18.05 8.82
C LEU A 429 20.87 18.39 8.41
N THR A 430 21.32 19.62 8.66
CA THR A 430 22.69 20.06 8.36
C THR A 430 23.71 19.21 9.07
N GLU A 431 23.51 18.95 10.36
CA GLU A 431 24.40 18.11 11.18
C GLU A 431 24.48 16.68 10.68
N VAL A 432 23.34 16.06 10.33
CA VAL A 432 23.29 14.68 9.83
C VAL A 432 23.91 14.56 8.44
N LEU A 433 23.59 15.47 7.52
CA LEU A 433 24.19 15.46 6.18
C LEU A 433 25.71 15.65 6.22
N GLY A 434 26.21 16.52 7.10
CA GLY A 434 27.63 16.70 7.36
C GLY A 434 28.28 15.42 7.95
N ALA A 435 27.61 14.77 8.91
CA ALA A 435 28.11 13.53 9.51
C ALA A 435 28.16 12.35 8.55
N LEU A 436 27.21 12.26 7.61
CA LEU A 436 27.19 11.24 6.54
C LEU A 436 28.36 11.42 5.58
N THR A 437 28.73 12.67 5.29
CA THR A 437 29.92 13.01 4.49
C THR A 437 31.21 12.48 5.10
N MET A 438 31.44 12.81 6.38
CA MET A 438 32.66 12.43 7.10
C MET A 438 32.83 10.92 7.24
N ARG A 439 31.74 10.16 7.16
CA ARG A 439 31.73 8.69 7.31
C ARG A 439 31.80 7.92 6.00
N GLY A 440 31.93 8.60 4.87
CA GLY A 440 32.00 7.97 3.55
C GLY A 440 30.73 7.24 3.11
N VAL A 441 29.61 7.41 3.83
CA VAL A 441 28.33 6.76 3.50
C VAL A 441 27.79 7.26 2.16
N ALA A 442 28.16 8.46 1.75
CA ALA A 442 27.65 9.10 0.57
C ALA A 442 28.73 9.48 -0.48
N GLY A 443 30.01 9.23 -0.23
CA GLY A 443 31.10 9.56 -1.18
C GLY A 443 30.89 10.89 -1.88
N ASP A 444 30.87 10.89 -3.22
CA ASP A 444 30.58 12.05 -4.10
C ASP A 444 29.08 12.30 -4.31
N ALA A 445 28.20 11.58 -3.58
CA ALA A 445 26.75 11.73 -3.68
C ALA A 445 26.30 13.17 -3.33
N TRP A 446 25.36 13.71 -4.10
CA TRP A 446 24.75 14.97 -3.71
C TRP A 446 23.79 14.77 -2.51
N ARG A 447 23.61 15.82 -1.73
CA ARG A 447 22.88 15.78 -0.46
C ARG A 447 21.92 16.95 -0.37
N LEU A 448 20.71 16.68 0.13
CA LEU A 448 19.67 17.68 0.27
C LEU A 448 18.91 17.44 1.56
N GLY A 449 18.63 18.52 2.30
CA GLY A 449 17.74 18.54 3.45
C GLY A 449 16.39 19.15 3.09
N LEU A 450 15.31 18.52 3.49
CA LEU A 450 13.95 19.01 3.31
C LEU A 450 13.23 19.08 4.68
N VAL A 451 12.73 20.25 5.04
CA VAL A 451 11.76 20.42 6.10
C VAL A 451 10.38 20.43 5.45
N VAL A 452 9.64 19.34 5.60
CA VAL A 452 8.31 19.19 4.98
C VAL A 452 7.26 19.77 5.93
N THR A 453 6.49 20.73 5.44
CA THR A 453 5.49 21.48 6.23
C THR A 453 4.11 21.42 5.58
N ARG A 454 3.08 21.89 6.31
CA ARG A 454 1.73 22.11 5.75
C ARG A 454 1.57 23.53 5.16
N GLY A 455 2.69 24.17 4.87
CA GLY A 455 2.77 25.55 4.42
C GLY A 455 2.35 25.80 2.97
N ARG A 456 2.76 26.95 2.48
CA ARG A 456 2.39 27.39 1.12
C ARG A 456 3.61 27.55 0.21
N GLU A 457 4.73 27.96 0.75
CA GLU A 457 5.89 28.44 0.02
C GLU A 457 7.07 27.48 0.14
N VAL A 458 7.86 27.42 -0.91
CA VAL A 458 9.16 26.74 -0.92
C VAL A 458 10.20 27.81 -0.61
N GLU A 459 10.95 27.66 0.47
CA GLU A 459 11.93 28.65 0.93
C GLU A 459 13.24 28.04 1.42
N PRO A 460 14.40 28.71 1.23
CA PRO A 460 15.66 28.24 1.76
C PRO A 460 15.76 28.50 3.25
N LEU A 461 16.17 27.50 4.03
CA LEU A 461 16.39 27.60 5.48
C LEU A 461 17.87 27.70 5.83
N ALA A 462 18.71 26.95 5.15
CA ALA A 462 20.16 26.91 5.29
C ALA A 462 20.80 26.40 3.96
N PRO A 463 22.12 26.49 3.79
CA PRO A 463 22.79 25.91 2.62
C PRO A 463 22.45 24.42 2.46
N GLY A 464 21.83 24.06 1.31
CA GLY A 464 21.39 22.69 1.01
C GLY A 464 20.20 22.20 1.83
N VAL A 465 19.47 23.08 2.54
CA VAL A 465 18.25 22.75 3.31
C VAL A 465 17.12 23.70 2.97
N TRP A 466 15.99 23.14 2.61
CA TRP A 466 14.80 23.86 2.14
C TRP A 466 13.54 23.46 2.91
N ALA A 467 12.66 24.43 3.13
CA ALA A 467 11.27 24.15 3.50
C ALA A 467 10.47 23.88 2.22
N VAL A 468 9.72 22.79 2.22
CA VAL A 468 8.87 22.40 1.09
C VAL A 468 7.50 21.95 1.64
N PRO A 469 6.40 22.53 1.14
CA PRO A 469 5.07 22.05 1.48
C PRO A 469 4.82 20.61 1.04
N ASP A 470 4.11 19.81 1.86
CA ASP A 470 3.76 18.42 1.59
C ASP A 470 3.06 18.25 0.23
N TRP A 471 2.09 19.11 -0.06
CA TRP A 471 1.35 19.10 -1.31
C TRP A 471 2.21 19.47 -2.54
N ARG A 472 3.30 20.24 -2.38
CA ARG A 472 4.29 20.53 -3.44
C ARG A 472 5.25 19.35 -3.62
N LEU A 473 5.58 18.66 -2.53
CA LEU A 473 6.51 17.52 -2.56
C LEU A 473 5.85 16.30 -3.20
N PHE A 474 4.62 15.99 -2.82
CA PHE A 474 3.92 14.75 -3.23
C PHE A 474 2.83 14.97 -4.28
N GLY A 475 2.42 16.20 -4.52
CA GLY A 475 1.50 16.57 -5.61
C GLY A 475 2.21 16.66 -6.97
N PRO A 476 1.43 16.85 -8.04
CA PRO A 476 1.99 17.01 -9.38
C PRO A 476 2.81 18.29 -9.48
N VAL A 477 3.83 18.22 -10.31
CA VAL A 477 4.55 19.40 -10.78
C VAL A 477 3.89 19.90 -12.05
N GLY A 478 3.46 21.16 -12.04
CA GLY A 478 2.92 21.86 -13.18
C GLY A 478 3.98 22.16 -14.22
#